data_6e84b729dfeacc528abfb7d6cb8bd69b
#
_entry.id   6e84b729dfeacc528abfb7d6cb8bd69b
#
_cell.length_a   1.000
_cell.length_b   1.000
_cell.length_c   1.000
_cell.angle_alpha   90.00
_cell.angle_beta   90.00
_cell.angle_gamma   90.00
#
_symmetry.space_group_name_H-M   'P 1'
#
loop_
_entity.id
_entity.type
_entity.pdbx_description
1 polymer ?
#
loop_
_entity_poly.entity_id
_entity_poly.type
_entity_poly.pdbx_seq_one_letter_code
_entity_poly.pdbx_strand_id
1 'polypeptide(L)'
;MTIEKKVIYTASNTYSVLNHLTEKTKNVWIVFHGLGYLSKYFINYFLRINSEENFIIAPQAPSKYYQGKKFNHVGASWLTRENTIDETKNVL
;
A
#
# COMPACT_ATOMS: atom_id res chain seq x y z
N MET A 1 21.56 -29.38 12.20
CA MET A 1 21.38 -28.74 10.88
C MET A 1 20.03 -28.03 10.82
N THR A 2 20.02 -26.84 10.32
CA THR A 2 18.80 -26.05 10.19
C THR A 2 18.32 -26.09 8.75
N ILE A 3 17.02 -26.27 8.52
CA ILE A 3 16.42 -26.27 7.19
C ILE A 3 15.27 -25.26 7.18
N GLU A 4 15.32 -24.30 6.28
CA GLU A 4 14.23 -23.35 6.04
C GLU A 4 13.24 -23.95 5.02
N LYS A 5 11.97 -23.94 5.35
CA LYS A 5 10.91 -24.44 4.50
C LYS A 5 9.91 -23.32 4.19
N LYS A 6 9.23 -23.43 3.06
CA LYS A 6 8.23 -22.47 2.64
C LYS A 6 6.83 -23.01 2.95
N VAL A 7 5.94 -22.14 3.40
CA VAL A 7 4.52 -22.41 3.54
C VAL A 7 3.74 -21.36 2.79
N ILE A 8 2.67 -21.78 2.12
CA ILE A 8 1.78 -20.87 1.40
C ILE A 8 0.54 -20.63 2.27
N TYR A 9 0.17 -19.38 2.44
CA TYR A 9 -1.01 -19.02 3.23
C TYR A 9 -1.79 -17.91 2.55
N THR A 10 -3.09 -17.80 2.89
CA THR A 10 -3.96 -16.74 2.40
C THR A 10 -3.83 -15.53 3.34
N ALA A 11 -3.67 -14.35 2.76
CA ALA A 11 -3.60 -13.12 3.51
C ALA A 11 -4.56 -12.09 2.93
N SER A 12 -4.97 -11.14 3.76
CA SER A 12 -5.75 -9.97 3.32
C SER A 12 -4.92 -8.71 3.47
N ASN A 13 -5.25 -7.72 2.68
CA ASN A 13 -4.61 -6.41 2.74
C ASN A 13 -5.67 -5.32 2.57
N THR A 14 -5.27 -4.08 2.77
CA THR A 14 -6.17 -2.94 2.68
C THR A 14 -5.81 -2.02 1.53
N TYR A 15 -6.72 -1.13 1.19
CA TYR A 15 -6.47 0.00 0.33
C TYR A 15 -7.28 1.18 0.85
N SER A 16 -6.83 2.38 0.54
CA SER A 16 -7.51 3.61 0.92
C SER A 16 -8.14 4.24 -0.31
N VAL A 17 -9.29 4.86 -0.14
CA VAL A 17 -9.96 5.59 -1.22
C VAL A 17 -10.22 7.02 -0.78
N LEU A 18 -10.21 7.93 -1.74
CA LEU A 18 -10.54 9.33 -1.53
C LEU A 18 -11.63 9.72 -2.54
N ASN A 19 -12.65 10.41 -2.04
CA ASN A 19 -13.84 10.83 -2.77
C ASN A 19 -14.78 9.66 -3.08
N HIS A 20 -15.79 9.90 -3.88
CA HIS A 20 -16.79 8.91 -4.26
C HIS A 20 -16.82 8.72 -5.77
N LEU A 21 -16.99 7.49 -6.21
CA LEU A 21 -17.20 7.19 -7.62
C LEU A 21 -18.66 7.48 -7.96
N THR A 22 -18.89 8.47 -8.83
CA THR A 22 -20.21 8.91 -9.23
C THR A 22 -20.25 9.12 -10.74
N GLU A 23 -21.43 9.52 -11.27
CA GLU A 23 -21.57 9.87 -12.68
C GLU A 23 -20.74 11.08 -13.09
N LYS A 24 -20.35 11.93 -12.13
CA LYS A 24 -19.53 13.11 -12.36
C LYS A 24 -18.04 12.79 -12.40
N THR A 25 -17.63 11.58 -12.01
CA THR A 25 -16.23 11.19 -12.00
C THR A 25 -15.68 11.14 -13.42
N LYS A 26 -14.62 11.89 -13.67
CA LYS A 26 -13.92 11.93 -14.95
C LYS A 26 -12.62 11.15 -14.92
N ASN A 27 -11.98 11.06 -13.75
CA ASN A 27 -10.67 10.43 -13.60
C ASN A 27 -10.67 9.48 -12.42
N VAL A 28 -10.10 8.30 -12.63
CA VAL A 28 -9.79 7.33 -11.58
C VAL A 28 -8.27 7.23 -11.50
N TRP A 29 -7.74 7.47 -10.30
CA TRP A 29 -6.30 7.45 -10.05
C TRP A 29 -5.96 6.27 -9.17
N ILE A 30 -4.96 5.49 -9.57
CA ILE A 30 -4.37 4.47 -8.72
C ILE A 30 -2.99 4.97 -8.35
N VAL A 31 -2.77 5.27 -7.06
CA VAL A 31 -1.55 5.91 -6.58
C VAL A 31 -0.84 4.99 -5.59
N PHE A 32 0.47 4.88 -5.71
CA PHE A 32 1.28 3.99 -4.90
C PHE A 32 2.16 4.79 -3.96
N HIS A 33 2.03 4.54 -2.66
CA HIS A 33 2.87 5.21 -1.66
C HIS A 33 4.32 4.73 -1.78
N GLY A 34 5.24 5.56 -1.32
CA GLY A 34 6.65 5.23 -1.30
C GLY A 34 7.03 4.30 -0.14
N LEU A 35 8.29 3.88 -0.13
CA LEU A 35 8.87 3.12 0.96
C LEU A 35 8.72 3.87 2.28
N GLY A 36 8.22 3.18 3.28
CA GLY A 36 8.05 3.75 4.61
C GLY A 36 6.76 4.52 4.83
N TYR A 37 5.89 4.61 3.82
CA TYR A 37 4.57 5.24 3.95
C TYR A 37 3.49 4.19 4.23
N LEU A 38 2.31 4.67 4.61
CA LEU A 38 1.08 3.89 4.65
C LEU A 38 0.05 4.56 3.75
N SER A 39 -0.76 3.77 3.06
CA SER A 39 -1.75 4.29 2.10
C SER A 39 -2.73 5.26 2.74
N LYS A 40 -3.16 5.00 3.98
CA LYS A 40 -4.15 5.82 4.69
C LYS A 40 -3.67 7.24 4.98
N TYR A 41 -2.35 7.44 5.07
CA TYR A 41 -1.77 8.78 5.25
C TYR A 41 -1.33 9.38 3.92
N PHE A 42 -0.78 8.54 3.04
CA PHE A 42 -0.33 8.97 1.73
C PHE A 42 -1.47 9.59 0.90
N ILE A 43 -2.65 9.01 0.97
CA ILE A 43 -3.80 9.48 0.18
C ILE A 43 -4.18 10.92 0.51
N ASN A 44 -3.81 11.42 1.68
CA ASN A 44 -4.11 12.80 2.08
C ASN A 44 -3.36 13.85 1.25
N TYR A 45 -2.30 13.47 0.56
CA TYR A 45 -1.62 14.38 -0.38
C TYR A 45 -2.52 14.82 -1.53
N PHE A 46 -3.61 14.10 -1.78
CA PHE A 46 -4.52 14.34 -2.91
C PHE A 46 -5.80 15.07 -2.52
N LEU A 47 -5.89 15.57 -1.27
CA LEU A 47 -7.11 16.21 -0.76
C LEU A 47 -7.51 17.48 -1.53
N ARG A 48 -6.57 18.14 -2.21
CA ARG A 48 -6.82 19.38 -2.97
C ARG A 48 -7.34 19.15 -4.39
N ILE A 49 -7.36 17.90 -4.86
CA ILE A 49 -7.90 17.59 -6.18
C ILE A 49 -9.41 17.72 -6.13
N ASN A 50 -10.02 18.20 -7.24
CA ASN A 50 -11.47 18.32 -7.35
C ASN A 50 -12.16 17.01 -6.99
N SER A 51 -12.98 17.04 -5.94
CA SER A 51 -13.57 15.83 -5.38
C SER A 51 -14.68 15.23 -6.23
N GLU A 52 -15.38 16.04 -7.03
CA GLU A 52 -16.46 15.53 -7.88
C GLU A 52 -15.94 14.77 -9.10
N GLU A 53 -14.82 15.21 -9.64
CA GLU A 53 -14.28 14.68 -10.89
C GLU A 53 -13.23 13.59 -10.73
N ASN A 54 -12.69 13.45 -9.53
CA ASN A 54 -11.55 12.55 -9.29
C ASN A 54 -11.84 11.56 -8.18
N PHE A 55 -11.66 10.28 -8.49
CA PHE A 55 -11.71 9.18 -7.53
C PHE A 55 -10.31 8.58 -7.42
N ILE A 56 -9.82 8.44 -6.20
CA ILE A 56 -8.43 8.04 -5.96
C ILE A 56 -8.40 6.76 -5.13
N ILE A 57 -7.62 5.79 -5.57
CA ILE A 57 -7.40 4.52 -4.91
C ILE A 57 -5.91 4.41 -4.57
N ALA A 58 -5.61 4.15 -3.31
CA ALA A 58 -4.24 3.98 -2.84
C ALA A 58 -4.09 2.59 -2.21
N PRO A 59 -3.57 1.60 -2.94
CA PRO A 59 -3.28 0.30 -2.37
C PRO A 59 -2.22 0.36 -1.27
N GLN A 60 -2.31 -0.55 -0.31
CA GLN A 60 -1.36 -0.68 0.77
C GLN A 60 -0.28 -1.70 0.41
N ALA A 61 0.99 -1.33 0.59
CA ALA A 61 2.09 -2.28 0.44
C ALA A 61 1.99 -3.39 1.50
N PRO A 62 2.35 -4.64 1.16
CA PRO A 62 2.10 -5.78 2.04
C PRO A 62 3.06 -5.91 3.22
N SER A 63 4.27 -5.39 3.12
CA SER A 63 5.32 -5.62 4.12
C SER A 63 5.44 -4.45 5.09
N LYS A 64 4.65 -4.47 6.16
CA LYS A 64 4.66 -3.45 7.20
C LYS A 64 5.81 -3.69 8.18
N TYR A 65 6.39 -2.61 8.70
CA TYR A 65 7.47 -2.67 9.67
C TYR A 65 7.49 -1.43 10.55
N TYR A 66 8.12 -1.55 11.72
CA TYR A 66 8.32 -0.40 12.59
C TYR A 66 9.49 0.44 12.13
N GLN A 67 9.31 1.75 12.17
CA GLN A 67 10.37 2.72 11.87
C GLN A 67 10.87 3.35 13.16
N GLY A 68 12.18 3.63 13.20
CA GLY A 68 12.80 4.29 14.32
C GLY A 68 13.04 3.37 15.53
N LYS A 69 13.78 3.89 16.52
CA LYS A 69 14.25 3.11 17.66
C LYS A 69 13.17 2.80 18.68
N LYS A 70 12.08 3.58 18.70
CA LYS A 70 11.01 3.45 19.71
C LYS A 70 9.83 2.62 19.24
N PHE A 71 9.86 2.09 18.03
CA PHE A 71 8.79 1.27 17.47
C PHE A 71 7.41 1.96 17.49
N ASN A 72 7.37 3.29 17.42
CA ASN A 72 6.14 4.06 17.49
C ASN A 72 5.62 4.54 16.13
N HIS A 73 6.36 4.27 15.06
CA HIS A 73 5.95 4.57 13.69
C HIS A 73 5.95 3.30 12.86
N VAL A 74 4.96 3.16 11.98
CA VAL A 74 4.84 2.03 11.08
C VAL A 74 4.89 2.54 9.64
N GLY A 75 5.70 1.88 8.82
CA GLY A 75 5.75 2.07 7.39
C GLY A 75 5.62 0.74 6.68
N ALA A 76 5.60 0.77 5.36
CA ALA A 76 5.48 -0.46 4.58
C ALA A 76 6.36 -0.42 3.34
N SER A 77 6.72 -1.61 2.87
CA SER A 77 7.54 -1.83 1.70
C SER A 77 6.80 -2.69 0.68
N TRP A 78 6.91 -2.33 -0.59
CA TRP A 78 6.39 -3.13 -1.69
C TRP A 78 7.26 -4.35 -1.94
N LEU A 79 8.58 -4.17 -1.91
CA LEU A 79 9.56 -5.21 -2.17
C LEU A 79 10.74 -5.05 -1.22
N THR A 80 11.40 -6.17 -0.90
CA THR A 80 12.64 -6.18 -0.13
C THR A 80 13.73 -6.90 -0.92
N ARG A 81 14.95 -6.87 -0.40
CA ARG A 81 16.07 -7.62 -1.01
C ARG A 81 16.05 -9.10 -0.67
N GLU A 82 15.29 -9.49 0.36
CA GLU A 82 15.39 -10.84 0.91
C GLU A 82 14.72 -11.89 0.04
N ASN A 83 13.55 -11.60 -0.52
CA ASN A 83 12.83 -12.59 -1.33
C ASN A 83 12.01 -11.89 -2.42
N THR A 84 12.68 -11.15 -3.27
CA THR A 84 12.07 -10.26 -4.25
C THR A 84 11.12 -10.98 -5.21
N ILE A 85 11.46 -12.20 -5.64
CA ILE A 85 10.63 -12.95 -6.60
C ILE A 85 9.26 -13.27 -6.00
N ASP A 86 9.23 -13.81 -4.79
CA ASP A 86 7.96 -14.14 -4.13
C ASP A 86 7.18 -12.89 -3.76
N GLU A 87 7.86 -11.84 -3.30
CA GLU A 87 7.22 -10.56 -2.99
C GLU A 87 6.60 -9.93 -4.24
N THR A 88 7.24 -10.03 -5.38
CA THR A 88 6.68 -9.53 -6.64
C THR A 88 5.40 -10.27 -7.01
N LYS A 89 5.37 -11.59 -6.87
CA LYS A 89 4.16 -12.38 -7.11
C LYS A 89 3.02 -12.00 -6.16
N ASN A 90 3.33 -11.67 -4.92
CA ASN A 90 2.33 -11.29 -3.92
C ASN A 90 1.73 -9.90 -4.17
N VAL A 91 2.46 -9.01 -4.83
CA VAL A 91 1.98 -7.68 -5.18
C VAL A 91 1.09 -7.71 -6.43
N LEU A 92 1.44 -8.54 -7.39
CA LEU A 92 0.71 -8.68 -8.65
C LEU A 92 -0.50 -9.61 -8.52
#